data_5ef3e5f58559f003f620054b5e5175f8
#
_entry.id   5ef3e5f58559f003f620054b5e5175f8
#
_cell.length_a   1.000
_cell.length_b   1.000
_cell.length_c   1.000
_cell.angle_alpha   90.00
_cell.angle_beta   90.00
_cell.angle_gamma   90.00
#
_symmetry.space_group_name_H-M   'P 1'
#
loop_
_entity.id
_entity.type
_entity.pdbx_description
1 polymer ?
#
loop_
_entity_poly.entity_id
_entity_poly.type
_entity_poly.pdbx_seq_one_letter_code
_entity_poly.pdbx_strand_id
1 'polypeptide(L)'
;DSVASRGLGDVYKRQYSDNAAVISGHNAGRFFPNPESKIYETHQEPIHIVMKVETHNHPTAIAPFPGAGTGAGGEIRDEGAVGKGAKPKAGLVGFSVSNLQIPGFVQLWESDYGKPDRIVSAYEIMLEGPIGGAAFNNEFGRPNICGYFRSFEMTFDDRRWGYHKPIMLAGGYGNVKESHIEKKKFSQGTHLVVLGGPAMLIGLGGGAASSMTSGSSSEDLDFASVQRQNPEIERRCQEVIDSCWQLGDLNPIEFIHDVGAGGLSNALPELVKDGGTGGSFELRKIPNDQLN
;
A
#
# COMPACT_ATOMS: atom_id res chain seq x y z
N ASP A 1 6.28 -11.41 -33.47
CA ASP A 1 5.99 -12.27 -32.31
C ASP A 1 7.28 -12.82 -31.75
N SER A 2 7.77 -12.10 -30.82
CA SER A 2 9.16 -12.11 -30.50
C SER A 2 9.50 -13.05 -29.34
N VAL A 3 10.72 -13.56 -29.39
CA VAL A 3 11.37 -14.27 -28.28
C VAL A 3 11.30 -13.48 -26.97
N ALA A 4 11.19 -12.16 -27.03
CA ALA A 4 11.03 -11.27 -25.86
C ALA A 4 9.67 -11.45 -25.15
N SER A 5 8.58 -11.72 -25.88
CA SER A 5 7.27 -11.94 -25.24
C SER A 5 7.17 -13.32 -24.55
N ARG A 6 7.93 -14.30 -25.01
CA ARG A 6 8.02 -15.62 -24.36
C ARG A 6 8.85 -15.56 -23.08
N GLY A 7 9.93 -14.77 -23.07
CA GLY A 7 10.78 -14.60 -21.89
C GLY A 7 10.10 -13.87 -20.74
N LEU A 8 9.18 -12.93 -21.02
CA LEU A 8 8.42 -12.21 -19.99
C LEU A 8 7.40 -13.12 -19.29
N GLY A 9 6.79 -14.07 -19.98
CA GLY A 9 5.85 -15.02 -19.40
C GLY A 9 6.49 -15.94 -18.35
N ASP A 10 7.77 -16.28 -18.51
CA ASP A 10 8.50 -17.14 -17.58
C ASP A 10 9.05 -16.38 -16.37
N VAL A 11 9.12 -15.04 -16.43
CA VAL A 11 9.64 -14.19 -15.36
C VAL A 11 8.57 -13.91 -14.30
N TYR A 12 7.31 -13.74 -14.70
CA TYR A 12 6.23 -13.48 -13.78
C TYR A 12 5.68 -14.78 -13.18
N LYS A 13 5.70 -14.89 -11.85
CA LYS A 13 5.04 -15.98 -11.11
C LYS A 13 3.58 -15.65 -10.85
N ARG A 14 3.26 -14.37 -10.61
CA ARG A 14 1.91 -13.88 -10.41
C ARG A 14 1.79 -12.45 -10.90
N GLN A 15 0.82 -12.18 -11.75
CA GLN A 15 0.60 -10.87 -12.35
C GLN A 15 -0.90 -10.57 -12.38
N TYR A 16 -1.32 -9.42 -11.82
CA TYR A 16 -2.71 -8.93 -11.77
C TYR A 16 -3.74 -9.90 -11.14
N SER A 17 -3.29 -10.83 -10.32
CA SER A 17 -4.15 -11.84 -9.69
C SER A 17 -4.01 -11.88 -8.16
N ASP A 18 -3.29 -10.94 -7.58
CA ASP A 18 -3.09 -10.73 -6.16
C ASP A 18 -2.81 -9.25 -5.90
N ASN A 19 -2.67 -8.85 -4.64
CA ASN A 19 -2.41 -7.47 -4.22
C ASN A 19 -1.11 -6.89 -4.78
N ALA A 20 -0.12 -7.72 -5.06
CA ALA A 20 1.16 -7.33 -5.63
C ALA A 20 1.61 -8.31 -6.73
N ALA A 21 2.53 -7.87 -7.58
CA ALA A 21 3.14 -8.74 -8.58
C ALA A 21 4.30 -9.55 -7.99
N VAL A 22 4.45 -10.79 -8.42
CA VAL A 22 5.59 -11.64 -8.08
C VAL A 22 6.41 -11.95 -9.32
N ILE A 23 7.70 -11.65 -9.25
CA ILE A 23 8.67 -11.85 -10.32
C ILE A 23 9.67 -12.91 -9.88
N SER A 24 10.09 -13.78 -10.80
CA SER A 24 11.10 -14.79 -10.52
C SER A 24 12.39 -14.18 -9.96
N GLY A 25 12.82 -14.71 -8.84
CA GLY A 25 14.12 -14.42 -8.24
C GLY A 25 15.09 -15.58 -8.39
N HIS A 26 15.95 -15.75 -7.42
CA HIS A 26 17.02 -16.75 -7.41
C HIS A 26 17.06 -17.52 -6.11
N ASN A 27 17.83 -18.61 -6.08
CA ASN A 27 18.26 -19.20 -4.81
C ASN A 27 19.10 -18.17 -4.06
N ALA A 28 18.64 -17.81 -2.88
CA ALA A 28 19.26 -16.78 -2.03
C ALA A 28 19.24 -17.18 -0.57
N GLY A 29 20.21 -16.66 0.16
CA GLY A 29 20.27 -16.82 1.62
C GLY A 29 19.29 -15.87 2.30
N ARG A 30 18.40 -16.41 3.11
CA ARG A 30 17.59 -15.64 4.05
C ARG A 30 18.09 -15.86 5.46
N PHE A 31 18.31 -14.77 6.17
CA PHE A 31 18.82 -14.80 7.54
C PHE A 31 17.69 -14.41 8.50
N PHE A 32 17.27 -15.36 9.32
CA PHE A 32 16.20 -15.15 10.30
C PHE A 32 16.33 -16.15 11.46
N PRO A 33 15.71 -15.88 12.63
CA PRO A 33 15.76 -16.82 13.74
C PRO A 33 14.94 -18.07 13.44
N ASN A 34 15.51 -19.23 13.75
CA ASN A 34 14.77 -20.48 13.77
C ASN A 34 13.61 -20.36 14.79
N PRO A 35 12.36 -20.71 14.41
CA PRO A 35 11.20 -20.51 15.28
C PRO A 35 11.25 -21.27 16.61
N GLU A 36 11.94 -22.40 16.67
CA GLU A 36 12.06 -23.24 17.86
C GLU A 36 13.27 -22.85 18.73
N SER A 37 14.47 -22.89 18.13
CA SER A 37 15.72 -22.62 18.84
C SER A 37 15.98 -21.17 19.14
N LYS A 38 15.32 -20.23 18.41
CA LYS A 38 15.56 -18.77 18.42
C LYS A 38 16.97 -18.36 18.00
N ILE A 39 17.74 -19.29 17.44
CA ILE A 39 19.08 -19.03 16.90
C ILE A 39 18.94 -18.54 15.46
N TYR A 40 19.68 -17.49 15.10
CA TYR A 40 19.71 -16.98 13.74
C TYR A 40 20.49 -17.91 12.82
N GLU A 41 19.86 -18.28 11.72
CA GLU A 41 20.39 -19.21 10.72
C GLU A 41 20.22 -18.66 9.32
N THR A 42 21.08 -19.10 8.40
CA THR A 42 20.94 -18.82 6.97
C THR A 42 20.26 -19.98 6.27
N HIS A 43 19.14 -19.69 5.62
CA HIS A 43 18.38 -20.65 4.83
C HIS A 43 18.55 -20.36 3.36
N GLN A 44 19.04 -21.33 2.58
CA GLN A 44 19.14 -21.24 1.12
C GLN A 44 17.88 -21.79 0.49
N GLU A 45 17.16 -20.95 -0.22
CA GLU A 45 15.86 -21.31 -0.81
C GLU A 45 15.53 -20.47 -2.05
N PRO A 46 14.62 -20.91 -2.93
CA PRO A 46 14.11 -20.08 -4.01
C PRO A 46 13.31 -18.91 -3.42
N ILE A 47 13.80 -17.70 -3.68
CA ILE A 47 13.21 -16.45 -3.21
C ILE A 47 12.82 -15.61 -4.41
N HIS A 48 11.57 -15.17 -4.44
CA HIS A 48 11.01 -14.34 -5.49
C HIS A 48 10.85 -12.90 -5.03
N ILE A 49 10.79 -11.99 -6.00
CA ILE A 49 10.64 -10.56 -5.77
C ILE A 49 9.15 -10.24 -5.79
N VAL A 50 8.69 -9.58 -4.74
CA VAL A 50 7.36 -8.96 -4.68
C VAL A 50 7.51 -7.49 -5.00
N MET A 51 6.60 -6.95 -5.82
CA MET A 51 6.57 -5.54 -6.18
C MET A 51 5.15 -5.01 -6.15
N LYS A 52 4.98 -3.84 -5.55
CA LYS A 52 3.73 -3.10 -5.53
C LYS A 52 3.98 -1.63 -5.83
N VAL A 53 3.10 -1.03 -6.62
CA VAL A 53 3.00 0.42 -6.79
C VAL A 53 1.53 0.77 -6.87
N GLU A 54 1.12 1.76 -6.09
CA GLU A 54 -0.22 2.32 -6.14
C GLU A 54 -0.22 3.84 -5.96
N THR A 55 -1.35 4.47 -6.23
CA THR A 55 -1.52 5.91 -6.06
C THR A 55 -2.32 6.21 -4.80
N HIS A 56 -1.94 7.27 -4.08
CA HIS A 56 -2.68 7.78 -2.93
C HIS A 56 -2.88 9.30 -3.06
N ASN A 57 -3.54 9.71 -4.13
CA ASN A 57 -3.59 11.08 -4.61
C ASN A 57 -4.44 11.99 -3.73
N HIS A 58 -5.69 11.61 -3.49
CA HIS A 58 -6.67 12.47 -2.82
C HIS A 58 -6.31 12.76 -1.37
N PRO A 59 -6.00 11.77 -0.51
CA PRO A 59 -5.58 12.05 0.86
C PRO A 59 -4.31 12.90 0.94
N THR A 60 -3.37 12.71 0.02
CA THR A 60 -2.15 13.55 -0.07
C THR A 60 -2.47 15.00 -0.46
N ALA A 61 -3.48 15.22 -1.30
CA ALA A 61 -3.92 16.55 -1.67
C ALA A 61 -4.61 17.29 -0.51
N ILE A 62 -5.24 16.58 0.41
CA ILE A 62 -5.94 17.14 1.57
C ILE A 62 -4.97 17.35 2.75
N ALA A 63 -4.15 16.35 3.05
CA ALA A 63 -3.21 16.36 4.17
C ALA A 63 -1.94 15.61 3.77
N PRO A 64 -0.91 16.28 3.24
CA PRO A 64 0.23 15.65 2.56
C PRO A 64 1.01 14.67 3.44
N PHE A 65 1.32 15.04 4.68
CA PHE A 65 2.08 14.18 5.59
C PHE A 65 1.33 12.87 5.90
N PRO A 66 0.12 12.88 6.50
CA PRO A 66 -0.59 11.64 6.79
C PRO A 66 -1.07 10.94 5.51
N GLY A 67 -1.43 11.69 4.46
CA GLY A 67 -1.86 11.13 3.19
C GLY A 67 -0.76 10.32 2.51
N ALA A 68 0.46 10.84 2.42
CA ALA A 68 1.59 10.11 1.88
C ALA A 68 2.03 8.96 2.80
N GLY A 69 1.96 9.16 4.11
CA GLY A 69 2.25 8.12 5.10
C GLY A 69 1.32 6.93 4.97
N THR A 70 0.01 7.16 4.91
CA THR A 70 -0.99 6.09 4.75
C THR A 70 -0.93 5.43 3.37
N GLY A 71 -0.50 6.16 2.34
CA GLY A 71 -0.18 5.58 1.03
C GLY A 71 0.95 4.56 1.12
N ALA A 72 2.04 4.90 1.81
CA ALA A 72 3.13 3.95 2.07
C ALA A 72 2.65 2.74 2.90
N GLY A 73 1.80 2.96 3.90
CA GLY A 73 1.21 1.88 4.69
C GLY A 73 0.33 0.94 3.85
N GLY A 74 -0.49 1.47 2.94
CA GLY A 74 -1.30 0.67 2.02
C GLY A 74 -0.45 -0.24 1.15
N GLU A 75 0.60 0.29 0.60
CA GLU A 75 1.55 -0.46 -0.22
C GLU A 75 2.24 -1.59 0.57
N ILE A 76 2.67 -1.32 1.82
CA ILE A 76 3.26 -2.34 2.71
C ILE A 76 2.29 -3.48 2.99
N ARG A 77 1.02 -3.16 3.28
CA ARG A 77 0.00 -4.18 3.54
C ARG A 77 -0.19 -5.11 2.35
N ASP A 78 -0.26 -4.54 1.15
CA ASP A 78 -0.41 -5.31 -0.08
C ASP A 78 0.78 -6.25 -0.32
N GLU A 79 2.01 -5.78 -0.10
CA GLU A 79 3.19 -6.65 -0.19
C GLU A 79 3.13 -7.77 0.85
N GLY A 80 2.86 -7.44 2.10
CA GLY A 80 2.81 -8.41 3.21
C GLY A 80 1.73 -9.47 3.04
N ALA A 81 0.61 -9.11 2.38
CA ALA A 81 -0.54 -9.97 2.14
C ALA A 81 -0.41 -10.89 0.91
N VAL A 82 0.70 -10.85 0.18
CA VAL A 82 0.90 -11.75 -0.96
C VAL A 82 0.93 -13.22 -0.50
N GLY A 83 0.07 -14.01 -1.12
CA GLY A 83 0.04 -15.46 -0.91
C GLY A 83 -0.22 -15.85 0.55
N LYS A 84 0.75 -16.54 1.16
CA LYS A 84 0.75 -16.99 2.56
C LYS A 84 1.66 -16.14 3.45
N GLY A 85 2.04 -14.98 3.00
CA GLY A 85 2.90 -14.02 3.67
C GLY A 85 4.21 -13.75 2.95
N ALA A 86 4.46 -12.48 2.68
CA ALA A 86 5.70 -11.98 2.09
C ALA A 86 6.40 -11.01 3.06
N LYS A 87 7.62 -10.63 2.73
CA LYS A 87 8.46 -9.73 3.53
C LYS A 87 8.72 -8.42 2.78
N PRO A 88 8.05 -7.32 3.11
CA PRO A 88 8.42 -5.99 2.61
C PRO A 88 9.85 -5.61 3.00
N LYS A 89 10.63 -5.11 2.04
CA LYS A 89 12.06 -4.83 2.24
C LYS A 89 12.44 -3.38 2.07
N ALA A 90 11.86 -2.69 1.11
CA ALA A 90 12.17 -1.30 0.85
C ALA A 90 11.00 -0.60 0.17
N GLY A 91 10.79 0.67 0.51
CA GLY A 91 9.79 1.52 -0.07
C GLY A 91 10.37 2.64 -0.91
N LEU A 92 9.52 3.26 -1.71
CA LEU A 92 9.79 4.49 -2.43
C LEU A 92 8.52 5.33 -2.52
N VAL A 93 8.65 6.63 -2.72
CA VAL A 93 7.53 7.53 -2.97
C VAL A 93 7.84 8.45 -4.14
N GLY A 94 6.82 8.80 -4.91
CA GLY A 94 6.97 9.72 -6.05
C GLY A 94 5.82 10.70 -6.09
N PHE A 95 6.12 11.96 -6.46
CA PHE A 95 5.13 13.01 -6.52
C PHE A 95 5.16 13.70 -7.88
N SER A 96 4.00 13.95 -8.44
CA SER A 96 3.85 14.80 -9.63
C SER A 96 2.78 15.85 -9.33
N VAL A 97 3.14 17.11 -9.51
CA VAL A 97 2.30 18.27 -9.21
C VAL A 97 2.35 19.29 -10.34
N SER A 98 1.48 20.28 -10.29
CA SER A 98 1.55 21.49 -11.11
C SER A 98 1.48 22.71 -10.25
N ASN A 99 1.88 23.85 -10.79
CA ASN A 99 1.76 25.14 -10.12
C ASN A 99 2.47 25.17 -8.78
N LEU A 100 3.74 24.81 -8.77
CA LEU A 100 4.54 24.65 -7.55
C LEU A 100 4.74 25.96 -6.78
N GLN A 101 4.98 27.07 -7.50
CA GLN A 101 5.07 28.44 -6.99
C GLN A 101 5.92 28.59 -5.72
N ILE A 102 7.17 28.17 -5.79
CA ILE A 102 8.11 28.31 -4.68
C ILE A 102 8.25 29.77 -4.31
N PRO A 103 8.02 30.17 -3.05
CA PRO A 103 8.12 31.57 -2.63
C PRO A 103 9.48 32.17 -2.96
N GLY A 104 9.47 33.29 -3.65
CA GLY A 104 10.69 33.96 -4.12
C GLY A 104 11.39 33.30 -5.34
N PHE A 105 10.83 32.22 -5.88
CA PHE A 105 11.40 31.49 -7.01
C PHE A 105 10.31 30.94 -7.97
N VAL A 106 9.27 31.74 -8.21
CA VAL A 106 8.21 31.39 -9.17
C VAL A 106 8.78 31.35 -10.58
N GLN A 107 8.49 30.29 -11.32
CA GLN A 107 9.01 30.09 -12.67
C GLN A 107 8.17 30.81 -13.71
N LEU A 108 8.77 31.17 -14.86
CA LEU A 108 8.11 31.93 -15.93
C LEU A 108 6.92 31.20 -16.57
N TRP A 109 6.90 29.87 -16.49
CA TRP A 109 5.81 29.06 -17.06
C TRP A 109 4.69 28.78 -16.06
N GLU A 110 4.89 29.11 -14.77
CA GLU A 110 3.87 28.93 -13.75
C GLU A 110 2.85 30.06 -13.79
N SER A 111 1.59 29.72 -13.66
CA SER A 111 0.53 30.72 -13.55
C SER A 111 -0.48 30.29 -12.49
N ASP A 112 -0.78 31.22 -11.58
CA ASP A 112 -1.81 30.98 -10.56
C ASP A 112 -3.20 31.12 -11.18
N TYR A 113 -3.94 30.04 -11.19
CA TYR A 113 -5.34 29.98 -11.61
C TYR A 113 -6.26 29.46 -10.50
N GLY A 114 -5.73 29.43 -9.27
CA GLY A 114 -6.46 28.99 -8.09
C GLY A 114 -6.54 27.48 -7.95
N LYS A 115 -7.06 27.06 -6.81
CA LYS A 115 -7.32 25.67 -6.44
C LYS A 115 -8.53 25.62 -5.51
N PRO A 116 -9.20 24.47 -5.33
CA PRO A 116 -10.18 24.29 -4.26
C PRO A 116 -9.54 24.55 -2.87
N ASP A 117 -10.25 25.25 -1.98
CA ASP A 117 -9.71 25.69 -0.69
C ASP A 117 -9.20 24.55 0.19
N ARG A 118 -9.88 23.38 0.15
CA ARG A 118 -9.53 22.20 0.90
C ARG A 118 -8.34 21.40 0.36
N ILE A 119 -7.86 21.72 -0.84
CA ILE A 119 -6.64 21.12 -1.39
C ILE A 119 -5.47 22.02 -1.05
N VAL A 120 -4.42 21.47 -0.48
CA VAL A 120 -3.21 22.21 -0.15
C VAL A 120 -2.42 22.62 -1.40
N SER A 121 -1.48 23.54 -1.26
CA SER A 121 -0.62 23.96 -2.37
C SER A 121 0.35 22.85 -2.78
N ALA A 122 0.77 22.87 -4.04
CA ALA A 122 1.81 21.95 -4.53
C ALA A 122 3.13 22.13 -3.76
N TYR A 123 3.42 23.35 -3.32
CA TYR A 123 4.58 23.64 -2.47
C TYR A 123 4.51 22.94 -1.11
N GLU A 124 3.35 22.94 -0.47
CA GLU A 124 3.13 22.24 0.80
C GLU A 124 3.24 20.72 0.63
N ILE A 125 2.72 20.16 -0.47
CA ILE A 125 2.91 18.75 -0.81
C ILE A 125 4.41 18.42 -0.97
N MET A 126 5.19 19.31 -1.58
CA MET A 126 6.63 19.13 -1.74
C MET A 126 7.35 19.08 -0.38
N LEU A 127 6.93 19.91 0.57
CA LEU A 127 7.57 19.98 1.89
C LEU A 127 7.20 18.78 2.76
N GLU A 128 5.93 18.38 2.79
CA GLU A 128 5.41 17.44 3.78
C GLU A 128 5.22 16.02 3.24
N GLY A 129 4.82 15.87 1.98
CA GLY A 129 4.50 14.58 1.40
C GLY A 129 5.66 13.58 1.45
N PRO A 130 6.86 13.93 0.96
CA PRO A 130 8.02 13.04 1.01
C PRO A 130 8.41 12.64 2.43
N ILE A 131 8.29 13.58 3.38
CA ILE A 131 8.58 13.34 4.80
C ILE A 131 7.56 12.35 5.39
N GLY A 132 6.27 12.52 5.07
CA GLY A 132 5.21 11.63 5.54
C GLY A 132 5.41 10.18 5.08
N GLY A 133 5.69 9.98 3.80
CA GLY A 133 6.00 8.65 3.27
C GLY A 133 7.27 8.03 3.86
N ALA A 134 8.33 8.84 4.00
CA ALA A 134 9.59 8.39 4.61
C ALA A 134 9.42 8.06 6.11
N ALA A 135 8.66 8.86 6.85
CA ALA A 135 8.41 8.65 8.28
C ALA A 135 7.68 7.32 8.51
N PHE A 136 6.65 7.02 7.71
CA PHE A 136 5.93 5.74 7.82
C PHE A 136 6.86 4.55 7.57
N ASN A 137 7.63 4.58 6.48
CA ASN A 137 8.59 3.52 6.17
C ASN A 137 9.64 3.33 7.29
N ASN A 138 10.17 4.44 7.82
CA ASN A 138 11.16 4.41 8.88
C ASN A 138 10.62 3.81 10.18
N GLU A 139 9.43 4.20 10.59
CA GLU A 139 8.79 3.67 11.81
C GLU A 139 8.35 2.22 11.64
N PHE A 140 7.86 1.83 10.46
CA PHE A 140 7.63 0.43 10.14
C PHE A 140 8.93 -0.40 10.15
N GLY A 141 10.07 0.21 9.90
CA GLY A 141 11.39 -0.42 9.96
C GLY A 141 11.88 -0.98 8.63
N ARG A 142 11.56 -0.31 7.52
CA ARG A 142 12.18 -0.54 6.21
C ARG A 142 12.71 0.79 5.63
N PRO A 143 13.77 0.79 4.82
CA PRO A 143 14.26 2.00 4.19
C PRO A 143 13.25 2.53 3.15
N ASN A 144 13.09 3.84 3.10
CA ASN A 144 12.53 4.56 1.97
C ASN A 144 13.69 4.97 1.05
N ILE A 145 13.90 4.22 -0.05
CA ILE A 145 15.17 4.27 -0.77
C ILE A 145 15.30 5.52 -1.61
N CYS A 146 14.37 5.74 -2.49
CA CYS A 146 14.35 6.85 -3.40
C CYS A 146 12.94 7.08 -3.92
N GLY A 147 12.80 8.12 -4.67
CA GLY A 147 11.58 8.48 -5.34
C GLY A 147 11.86 9.68 -6.23
N TYR A 148 10.83 10.42 -6.52
CA TYR A 148 10.97 11.65 -7.26
C TYR A 148 9.96 12.68 -6.75
N PHE A 149 10.30 13.95 -6.94
CA PHE A 149 9.36 15.05 -6.91
C PHE A 149 9.51 15.87 -8.18
N ARG A 150 8.43 16.08 -8.93
CA ARG A 150 8.45 16.84 -10.17
C ARG A 150 7.19 17.67 -10.36
N SER A 151 7.32 18.81 -10.98
CA SER A 151 6.22 19.62 -11.49
C SER A 151 6.19 19.60 -13.01
N PHE A 152 5.00 19.72 -13.58
CA PHE A 152 4.83 19.84 -15.02
C PHE A 152 3.61 20.68 -15.33
N GLU A 153 3.80 21.65 -16.21
CA GLU A 153 2.74 22.47 -16.79
C GLU A 153 3.04 22.73 -18.25
N MET A 154 2.02 22.69 -19.05
CA MET A 154 2.11 23.04 -20.47
C MET A 154 0.77 23.59 -20.95
N THR A 155 0.83 24.66 -21.76
CA THR A 155 -0.32 25.12 -22.54
C THR A 155 -0.16 24.62 -23.95
N PHE A 156 -1.14 23.88 -24.45
CA PHE A 156 -1.20 23.38 -25.81
C PHE A 156 -2.63 23.50 -26.31
N ASP A 157 -2.83 24.11 -27.49
CA ASP A 157 -4.14 24.30 -28.14
C ASP A 157 -5.15 24.97 -27.18
N ASP A 158 -4.73 26.09 -26.56
CA ASP A 158 -5.48 26.88 -25.55
C ASP A 158 -5.97 26.10 -24.33
N ARG A 159 -5.43 24.90 -24.12
CA ARG A 159 -5.70 24.06 -22.93
C ARG A 159 -4.46 23.95 -22.09
N ARG A 160 -4.67 24.00 -20.76
CA ARG A 160 -3.63 23.74 -19.78
C ARG A 160 -3.57 22.25 -19.44
N TRP A 161 -2.36 21.72 -19.49
CA TRP A 161 -2.05 20.35 -19.15
C TRP A 161 -1.12 20.32 -17.94
N GLY A 162 -1.42 19.48 -16.97
CA GLY A 162 -0.63 19.37 -15.76
C GLY A 162 -1.25 18.41 -14.77
N TYR A 163 -0.60 18.27 -13.64
CA TYR A 163 -1.06 17.46 -12.50
C TYR A 163 -1.80 18.35 -11.48
N HIS A 164 -2.93 18.93 -11.89
CA HIS A 164 -3.74 19.83 -11.05
C HIS A 164 -4.38 19.09 -9.88
N LYS A 165 -4.75 17.82 -10.06
CA LYS A 165 -4.89 16.86 -8.99
C LYS A 165 -3.53 16.18 -8.85
N PRO A 166 -2.84 16.32 -7.71
CA PRO A 166 -1.52 15.75 -7.55
C PRO A 166 -1.54 14.23 -7.67
N ILE A 167 -0.45 13.66 -8.14
CA ILE A 167 -0.21 12.23 -8.08
C ILE A 167 0.80 11.97 -6.98
N MET A 168 0.45 11.10 -6.05
CA MET A 168 1.37 10.49 -5.09
C MET A 168 1.45 9.00 -5.41
N LEU A 169 2.65 8.51 -5.66
CA LEU A 169 2.95 7.09 -5.82
C LEU A 169 3.58 6.58 -4.53
N ALA A 170 3.02 5.50 -4.01
CA ALA A 170 3.64 4.66 -3.00
C ALA A 170 4.04 3.35 -3.66
N GLY A 171 5.29 3.00 -3.56
CA GLY A 171 5.82 1.78 -4.15
C GLY A 171 6.83 1.11 -3.23
N GLY A 172 7.11 -0.13 -3.53
CA GLY A 172 8.08 -0.90 -2.80
C GLY A 172 8.37 -2.25 -3.42
N TYR A 173 9.30 -2.93 -2.81
CA TYR A 173 9.61 -4.30 -3.14
C TYR A 173 10.00 -5.10 -1.89
N GLY A 174 9.69 -6.37 -1.97
CA GLY A 174 9.97 -7.34 -0.93
C GLY A 174 10.34 -8.69 -1.50
N ASN A 175 10.20 -9.71 -0.70
CA ASN A 175 10.43 -11.07 -1.15
C ASN A 175 9.43 -12.07 -0.56
N VAL A 176 9.24 -13.17 -1.29
CA VAL A 176 8.38 -14.28 -0.91
C VAL A 176 9.05 -15.61 -1.26
N LYS A 177 8.81 -16.65 -0.44
CA LYS A 177 9.21 -18.02 -0.76
C LYS A 177 8.40 -18.58 -1.93
N GLU A 178 8.98 -19.45 -2.73
CA GLU A 178 8.26 -20.17 -3.80
C GLU A 178 6.99 -20.85 -3.27
N SER A 179 7.08 -21.56 -2.15
CA SER A 179 5.95 -22.29 -1.54
C SER A 179 4.86 -21.40 -0.94
N HIS A 180 5.09 -20.09 -0.84
CA HIS A 180 4.17 -19.13 -0.24
C HIS A 180 3.52 -18.17 -1.23
N ILE A 181 3.81 -18.27 -2.51
CA ILE A 181 3.26 -17.36 -3.54
C ILE A 181 1.75 -17.53 -3.67
N GLU A 182 1.27 -18.77 -3.65
CA GLU A 182 -0.13 -19.07 -3.93
C GLU A 182 -0.98 -19.06 -2.66
N LYS A 183 -2.09 -18.33 -2.72
CA LYS A 183 -3.17 -18.40 -1.74
C LYS A 183 -3.87 -19.74 -1.85
N LYS A 184 -4.06 -20.42 -0.74
CA LYS A 184 -4.79 -21.69 -0.73
C LYS A 184 -6.27 -21.44 -0.46
N LYS A 185 -7.13 -22.24 -1.12
CA LYS A 185 -8.53 -22.31 -0.75
C LYS A 185 -8.64 -22.92 0.64
N PHE A 186 -9.49 -22.34 1.46
CA PHE A 186 -9.72 -22.84 2.82
C PHE A 186 -11.10 -23.47 2.95
N SER A 187 -11.27 -24.35 3.93
CA SER A 187 -12.49 -25.11 4.17
C SER A 187 -13.35 -24.48 5.28
N GLN A 188 -14.57 -24.96 5.41
CA GLN A 188 -15.42 -24.63 6.56
C GLN A 188 -14.74 -25.01 7.88
N GLY A 189 -14.76 -24.09 8.84
CA GLY A 189 -14.12 -24.27 10.15
C GLY A 189 -12.72 -23.67 10.23
N THR A 190 -12.17 -23.16 9.13
CA THR A 190 -10.92 -22.38 9.17
C THR A 190 -11.11 -21.10 10.00
N HIS A 191 -10.19 -20.82 10.89
CA HIS A 191 -10.24 -19.63 11.74
C HIS A 191 -9.93 -18.37 10.94
N LEU A 192 -10.77 -17.36 11.11
CA LEU A 192 -10.54 -16.01 10.65
C LEU A 192 -9.84 -15.22 11.76
N VAL A 193 -8.66 -14.67 11.47
CA VAL A 193 -7.89 -13.83 12.39
C VAL A 193 -7.76 -12.44 11.79
N VAL A 194 -8.15 -11.41 12.52
CA VAL A 194 -7.94 -10.01 12.16
C VAL A 194 -6.73 -9.48 12.92
N LEU A 195 -5.72 -9.05 12.18
CA LEU A 195 -4.52 -8.41 12.73
C LEU A 195 -4.64 -6.90 12.56
N GLY A 196 -4.48 -6.14 13.64
CA GLY A 196 -4.54 -4.69 13.62
C GLY A 196 -5.16 -4.09 14.87
N GLY A 197 -5.60 -2.85 14.75
CA GLY A 197 -6.35 -2.15 15.81
C GLY A 197 -7.87 -2.33 15.65
N PRO A 198 -8.64 -1.74 16.58
CA PRO A 198 -10.09 -1.74 16.49
C PRO A 198 -10.62 -0.97 15.27
N ALA A 199 -11.82 -1.30 14.82
CA ALA A 199 -12.47 -0.56 13.74
C ALA A 199 -12.76 0.89 14.14
N MET A 200 -12.68 1.82 13.20
CA MET A 200 -12.93 3.24 13.39
C MET A 200 -13.67 3.82 12.18
N LEU A 201 -14.42 4.90 12.39
CA LEU A 201 -15.05 5.68 11.32
C LEU A 201 -14.01 6.63 10.68
N ILE A 202 -13.05 6.07 9.98
CA ILE A 202 -11.96 6.79 9.32
C ILE A 202 -11.64 6.12 7.98
N GLY A 203 -11.13 6.90 7.01
CA GLY A 203 -10.88 6.42 5.65
C GLY A 203 -12.14 6.18 4.82
N LEU A 204 -13.28 6.74 5.26
CA LEU A 204 -14.56 6.58 4.61
C LEU A 204 -14.54 7.14 3.19
N GLY A 205 -15.02 6.35 2.23
CA GLY A 205 -15.09 6.77 0.84
C GLY A 205 -13.74 7.01 0.15
N GLY A 206 -12.61 6.67 0.77
CA GLY A 206 -11.27 6.96 0.27
C GLY A 206 -11.00 6.42 -1.13
N GLY A 207 -11.42 5.18 -1.41
CA GLY A 207 -11.30 4.58 -2.74
C GLY A 207 -12.13 5.32 -3.80
N ALA A 208 -13.36 5.70 -3.49
CA ALA A 208 -14.23 6.48 -4.37
C ALA A 208 -13.69 7.90 -4.58
N ALA A 209 -13.32 8.60 -3.50
CA ALA A 209 -12.76 9.95 -3.56
C ALA A 209 -11.49 10.03 -4.41
N SER A 210 -10.65 9.00 -4.38
CA SER A 210 -9.44 8.92 -5.19
C SER A 210 -9.75 8.94 -6.70
N SER A 211 -10.86 8.37 -7.12
CA SER A 211 -11.29 8.29 -8.52
C SER A 211 -12.12 9.49 -9.01
N MET A 212 -12.60 10.34 -8.08
CA MET A 212 -13.42 11.50 -8.41
C MET A 212 -12.58 12.70 -8.87
N THR A 213 -13.20 13.61 -9.59
CA THR A 213 -12.59 14.92 -9.90
C THR A 213 -12.37 15.71 -8.61
N SER A 214 -11.23 16.38 -8.50
CA SER A 214 -10.93 17.24 -7.35
C SER A 214 -12.03 18.30 -7.16
N GLY A 215 -12.51 18.39 -5.92
CA GLY A 215 -13.55 19.36 -5.57
C GLY A 215 -15.00 18.91 -5.82
N SER A 216 -15.24 17.67 -6.27
CA SER A 216 -16.59 17.15 -6.53
C SER A 216 -17.25 16.47 -5.34
N SER A 217 -16.49 16.13 -4.31
CA SER A 217 -16.98 15.56 -3.05
C SER A 217 -17.32 16.65 -2.02
N SER A 218 -18.05 16.28 -0.95
CA SER A 218 -18.26 17.18 0.20
C SER A 218 -16.98 17.32 1.01
N GLU A 219 -16.79 18.46 1.67
CA GLU A 219 -15.63 18.73 2.50
C GLU A 219 -15.48 17.70 3.64
N ASP A 220 -16.58 17.37 4.32
CA ASP A 220 -16.59 16.37 5.38
C ASP A 220 -16.12 15.01 4.91
N LEU A 221 -16.54 14.60 3.70
CA LEU A 221 -16.14 13.32 3.12
C LEU A 221 -14.66 13.34 2.68
N ASP A 222 -14.18 14.48 2.20
CA ASP A 222 -12.77 14.65 1.83
C ASP A 222 -11.87 14.45 3.06
N PHE A 223 -12.16 15.09 4.18
CA PHE A 223 -11.40 14.90 5.42
C PHE A 223 -11.54 13.48 5.98
N ALA A 224 -12.75 12.91 5.96
CA ALA A 224 -12.98 11.54 6.41
C ALA A 224 -12.29 10.48 5.54
N SER A 225 -11.88 10.83 4.32
CA SER A 225 -11.16 9.91 3.41
C SER A 225 -9.70 9.65 3.81
N VAL A 226 -9.10 10.52 4.63
CA VAL A 226 -7.73 10.35 5.13
C VAL A 226 -7.72 9.24 6.17
N GLN A 227 -6.89 8.22 5.95
CA GLN A 227 -6.81 7.05 6.82
C GLN A 227 -5.97 7.32 8.08
N ARG A 228 -6.12 6.43 9.07
CA ARG A 228 -5.27 6.45 10.26
C ARG A 228 -3.87 5.95 9.94
N GLN A 229 -2.89 6.71 10.34
CA GLN A 229 -1.49 6.35 10.24
C GLN A 229 -1.04 5.63 11.53
N ASN A 230 -0.67 4.35 11.43
CA ASN A 230 -0.13 3.62 12.56
C ASN A 230 0.90 2.57 12.11
N PRO A 231 2.11 3.00 11.78
CA PRO A 231 3.17 2.12 11.29
C PRO A 231 3.65 1.11 12.34
N GLU A 232 3.57 1.42 13.62
CA GLU A 232 3.92 0.49 14.71
C GLU A 232 2.99 -0.74 14.74
N ILE A 233 1.68 -0.53 14.70
CA ILE A 233 0.72 -1.65 14.65
C ILE A 233 0.93 -2.47 13.38
N GLU A 234 1.14 -1.82 12.25
CA GLU A 234 1.39 -2.49 10.99
C GLU A 234 2.69 -3.32 11.02
N ARG A 235 3.74 -2.79 11.65
CA ARG A 235 4.97 -3.54 11.91
C ARG A 235 4.72 -4.77 12.77
N ARG A 236 3.94 -4.67 13.84
CA ARG A 236 3.59 -5.80 14.70
C ARG A 236 2.80 -6.87 13.94
N CYS A 237 1.87 -6.46 13.07
CA CYS A 237 1.16 -7.40 12.18
C CYS A 237 2.14 -8.14 11.26
N GLN A 238 3.10 -7.41 10.67
CA GLN A 238 4.12 -8.02 9.83
C GLN A 238 5.02 -9.00 10.61
N GLU A 239 5.34 -8.73 11.86
CA GLU A 239 6.12 -9.65 12.70
C GLU A 239 5.38 -10.95 12.99
N VAL A 240 4.06 -10.91 13.14
CA VAL A 240 3.24 -12.13 13.23
C VAL A 240 3.30 -12.91 11.92
N ILE A 241 3.13 -12.25 10.78
CA ILE A 241 3.25 -12.86 9.45
C ILE A 241 4.66 -13.46 9.27
N ASP A 242 5.69 -12.72 9.64
CA ASP A 242 7.09 -13.18 9.57
C ASP A 242 7.30 -14.45 10.42
N SER A 243 6.78 -14.47 11.63
CA SER A 243 6.86 -15.64 12.51
C SER A 243 6.16 -16.86 11.93
N CYS A 244 5.07 -16.66 11.21
CA CYS A 244 4.34 -17.74 10.55
C CYS A 244 5.09 -18.29 9.33
N TRP A 245 5.55 -17.43 8.40
CA TRP A 245 6.24 -17.94 7.21
C TRP A 245 7.61 -18.55 7.52
N GLN A 246 8.24 -18.16 8.63
CA GLN A 246 9.49 -18.78 9.12
C GLN A 246 9.32 -20.26 9.49
N LEU A 247 8.11 -20.70 9.81
CA LEU A 247 7.80 -22.11 10.06
C LEU A 247 7.84 -23.00 8.81
N GLY A 248 8.06 -22.43 7.63
CA GLY A 248 8.14 -23.18 6.38
C GLY A 248 6.84 -23.92 6.06
N ASP A 249 6.89 -25.24 5.94
CA ASP A 249 5.73 -26.07 5.62
C ASP A 249 4.69 -26.12 6.76
N LEU A 250 5.09 -25.75 7.96
CA LEU A 250 4.21 -25.63 9.13
C LEU A 250 3.56 -24.25 9.26
N ASN A 251 3.72 -23.37 8.27
CA ASN A 251 3.05 -22.07 8.24
C ASN A 251 1.53 -22.24 8.38
N PRO A 252 0.92 -21.72 9.46
CA PRO A 252 -0.53 -21.89 9.69
C PRO A 252 -1.40 -21.04 8.78
N ILE A 253 -0.80 -20.08 8.06
CA ILE A 253 -1.52 -19.17 7.18
C ILE A 253 -1.88 -19.90 5.87
N GLU A 254 -3.15 -20.00 5.58
CA GLU A 254 -3.64 -20.51 4.30
C GLU A 254 -3.87 -19.39 3.28
N PHE A 255 -4.28 -18.21 3.79
CA PHE A 255 -4.70 -17.08 2.97
C PHE A 255 -4.55 -15.77 3.76
N ILE A 256 -4.04 -14.73 3.14
CA ILE A 256 -4.04 -13.37 3.69
C ILE A 256 -4.78 -12.45 2.74
N HIS A 257 -5.57 -11.55 3.30
CA HIS A 257 -6.15 -10.41 2.61
C HIS A 257 -5.86 -9.15 3.44
N ASP A 258 -5.44 -8.08 2.81
CA ASP A 258 -5.26 -6.81 3.51
C ASP A 258 -6.62 -6.16 3.83
N VAL A 259 -6.61 -5.23 4.77
CA VAL A 259 -7.77 -4.40 5.10
C VAL A 259 -7.47 -2.96 4.67
N GLY A 260 -7.88 -2.63 3.45
CA GLY A 260 -7.72 -1.32 2.84
C GLY A 260 -8.95 -0.44 2.95
N ALA A 261 -9.21 0.34 1.91
CA ALA A 261 -10.38 1.20 1.80
C ALA A 261 -11.68 0.40 1.89
N GLY A 262 -12.66 0.89 2.68
CA GLY A 262 -13.88 0.16 2.99
C GLY A 262 -13.76 -0.75 4.22
N GLY A 263 -12.55 -0.92 4.78
CA GLY A 263 -12.34 -1.68 6.01
C GLY A 263 -12.81 -3.13 5.93
N LEU A 264 -13.24 -3.67 7.05
CA LEU A 264 -13.70 -5.07 7.12
C LEU A 264 -14.95 -5.34 6.27
N SER A 265 -15.77 -4.32 5.96
CA SER A 265 -16.97 -4.48 5.12
C SER A 265 -16.61 -4.84 3.66
N ASN A 266 -15.40 -4.53 3.22
CA ASN A 266 -14.86 -4.88 1.93
C ASN A 266 -13.96 -6.12 2.00
N ALA A 267 -13.02 -6.14 2.93
CA ALA A 267 -12.02 -7.19 3.06
C ALA A 267 -12.63 -8.58 3.34
N LEU A 268 -13.66 -8.67 4.18
CA LEU A 268 -14.26 -9.96 4.52
C LEU A 268 -15.00 -10.64 3.36
N PRO A 269 -15.85 -9.94 2.59
CA PRO A 269 -16.43 -10.50 1.38
C PRO A 269 -15.41 -10.92 0.32
N GLU A 270 -14.36 -10.12 0.12
CA GLU A 270 -13.28 -10.44 -0.81
C GLU A 270 -12.51 -11.67 -0.37
N LEU A 271 -12.14 -11.76 0.90
CA LEU A 271 -11.43 -12.90 1.46
C LEU A 271 -12.20 -14.21 1.26
N VAL A 272 -13.49 -14.26 1.58
CA VAL A 272 -14.28 -15.50 1.43
C VAL A 272 -14.54 -15.85 -0.02
N LYS A 273 -14.76 -14.85 -0.89
CA LYS A 273 -14.91 -15.03 -2.33
C LYS A 273 -13.67 -15.68 -2.93
N ASP A 274 -12.49 -15.10 -2.65
CA ASP A 274 -11.24 -15.57 -3.21
C ASP A 274 -10.80 -16.90 -2.62
N GLY A 275 -11.15 -17.15 -1.36
CA GLY A 275 -11.00 -18.44 -0.69
C GLY A 275 -11.95 -19.52 -1.22
N GLY A 276 -12.91 -19.17 -2.09
CA GLY A 276 -13.85 -20.09 -2.73
C GLY A 276 -14.95 -20.57 -1.78
N THR A 277 -15.32 -19.78 -0.78
CA THR A 277 -16.34 -20.11 0.23
C THR A 277 -17.25 -18.91 0.50
N GLY A 278 -18.19 -19.05 1.42
CA GLY A 278 -19.00 -17.97 1.98
C GLY A 278 -18.67 -17.74 3.46
N GLY A 279 -19.25 -16.69 4.04
CA GLY A 279 -19.05 -16.36 5.45
C GLY A 279 -20.31 -15.82 6.11
N SER A 280 -20.41 -16.03 7.42
CA SER A 280 -21.40 -15.40 8.29
C SER A 280 -20.65 -14.65 9.39
N PHE A 281 -20.85 -13.33 9.48
CA PHE A 281 -20.10 -12.46 10.36
C PHE A 281 -21.02 -11.79 11.38
N GLU A 282 -20.72 -11.91 12.67
CA GLU A 282 -21.42 -11.21 13.74
C GLU A 282 -20.78 -9.83 13.96
N LEU A 283 -21.37 -8.82 13.34
CA LEU A 283 -20.82 -7.47 13.32
C LEU A 283 -20.67 -6.84 14.72
N ARG A 284 -21.58 -7.20 15.67
CA ARG A 284 -21.53 -6.68 17.04
C ARG A 284 -20.33 -7.18 17.85
N LYS A 285 -19.64 -8.22 17.36
CA LYS A 285 -18.43 -8.76 17.99
C LYS A 285 -17.14 -8.12 17.48
N ILE A 286 -17.23 -7.26 16.48
CA ILE A 286 -16.05 -6.55 15.96
C ILE A 286 -15.69 -5.44 16.95
N PRO A 287 -14.45 -5.47 17.53
CA PRO A 287 -14.00 -4.38 18.39
C PRO A 287 -13.97 -3.06 17.61
N ASN A 288 -14.49 -1.99 18.20
CA ASN A 288 -14.47 -0.67 17.61
C ASN A 288 -14.22 0.39 18.68
N ASP A 289 -13.65 1.53 18.26
CA ASP A 289 -13.35 2.67 19.14
C ASP A 289 -14.45 3.75 19.14
N GLN A 290 -15.56 3.51 18.46
CA GLN A 290 -16.65 4.45 18.42
C GLN A 290 -17.59 4.25 19.62
N LEU A 291 -18.05 5.33 20.20
CA LEU A 291 -19.11 5.29 21.19
C LEU A 291 -20.41 4.88 20.49
N ASN A 292 -21.06 3.85 21.01
CA ASN A 292 -22.35 3.35 20.54
C ASN A 292 -23.47 4.35 20.81
#